data_d1004f200cf8d714f5d5e1fa0815ab95
#
_entry.id   d1004f200cf8d714f5d5e1fa0815ab95
#
_cell.length_a   1.000
_cell.length_b   1.000
_cell.length_c   1.000
_cell.angle_alpha   90.00
_cell.angle_beta   90.00
_cell.angle_gamma   90.00
#
_symmetry.space_group_name_H-M   'P 1'
#
loop_
_entity.id
_entity.type
_entity.pdbx_description
1 polymer ?
#
loop_
_entity_poly.entity_id
_entity_poly.type
_entity_poly.pdbx_seq_one_letter_code
_entity_poly.pdbx_strand_id
1 'polypeptide(L)'
;MQEEVVKKRQEIVFDLFPEGIPSLWCPMIVHYTPTGQIDLDHMEKHMRFMIPDVRSFLLIGSAGDGWELNPGEKETLLRACVEWSKRYGIRMLLGVLQPEIGESCREIVKWLEWLKAYANTQDAAQAMRDCGVVGFTVCAPRGAELTQQTILNELESVLQLNLPVAIYQLPQVTQNEITPQTLSLLAGKYPNFYLFKDTSGSDRALLSGLDYSGVFFVRGMEGAYFDWYAMNKVRYPGFLLSSANCFASTLMRTLTAARAGDDTLARSCSDQVQGMIDAVLKNTASLAGGNVFANTNKCFEHCLAYGPQWMQSPLPMRHCGETIPLSYVAFAAQILEKFGFMPEKGYLQE
;
A
#
# COMPACT_ATOMS: atom_id res chain seq x y z
N MET A 1 7.32 -27.45 -16.03
CA MET A 1 7.96 -26.21 -15.53
C MET A 1 6.94 -25.16 -15.07
N GLN A 2 6.05 -24.66 -15.94
CA GLN A 2 5.10 -23.59 -15.57
C GLN A 2 4.08 -24.06 -14.50
N GLU A 3 3.53 -25.25 -14.62
CA GLU A 3 2.63 -25.84 -13.61
C GLU A 3 3.31 -26.01 -12.24
N GLU A 4 4.58 -26.34 -12.23
CA GLU A 4 5.37 -26.46 -10.99
C GLU A 4 5.59 -25.10 -10.32
N VAL A 5 5.85 -24.04 -11.11
CA VAL A 5 5.96 -22.66 -10.58
C VAL A 5 4.64 -22.21 -9.96
N VAL A 6 3.50 -22.46 -10.64
CA VAL A 6 2.17 -22.14 -10.12
C VAL A 6 1.91 -22.87 -8.80
N LYS A 7 2.20 -24.17 -8.74
CA LYS A 7 2.02 -24.97 -7.52
C LYS A 7 2.85 -24.44 -6.36
N LYS A 8 4.14 -24.19 -6.58
CA LYS A 8 5.03 -23.64 -5.54
C LYS A 8 4.57 -22.25 -5.08
N ARG A 9 4.09 -21.41 -6.00
CA ARG A 9 3.52 -20.10 -5.62
C ARG A 9 2.28 -20.27 -4.75
N GLN A 10 1.39 -21.19 -5.08
CA GLN A 10 0.21 -21.49 -4.26
C GLN A 10 0.59 -21.98 -2.85
N GLU A 11 1.65 -22.80 -2.73
CA GLU A 11 2.19 -23.23 -1.44
C GLU A 11 2.70 -22.02 -0.63
N ILE A 12 3.50 -21.14 -1.23
CA ILE A 12 3.97 -19.89 -0.59
C ILE A 12 2.79 -19.02 -0.15
N VAL A 13 1.81 -18.82 -1.03
CA VAL A 13 0.61 -18.03 -0.72
C VAL A 13 -0.21 -18.65 0.40
N PHE A 14 -0.37 -19.97 0.42
CA PHE A 14 -1.08 -20.66 1.49
C PHE A 14 -0.38 -20.52 2.84
N ASP A 15 0.95 -20.60 2.87
CA ASP A 15 1.74 -20.41 4.10
C ASP A 15 1.63 -18.97 4.63
N LEU A 16 1.57 -17.97 3.74
CA LEU A 16 1.43 -16.57 4.11
C LEU A 16 -0.03 -16.19 4.45
N PHE A 17 -0.97 -16.76 3.75
CA PHE A 17 -2.40 -16.43 3.80
C PHE A 17 -3.26 -17.70 3.71
N PRO A 18 -3.41 -18.46 4.80
CA PRO A 18 -4.23 -19.69 4.78
C PRO A 18 -5.69 -19.47 4.37
N GLU A 19 -6.20 -18.25 4.61
CA GLU A 19 -7.57 -17.84 4.24
C GLU A 19 -7.64 -17.17 2.85
N GLY A 20 -6.52 -17.15 2.11
CA GLY A 20 -6.36 -16.46 0.84
C GLY A 20 -5.82 -15.03 0.97
N ILE A 21 -5.29 -14.51 -0.15
CA ILE A 21 -4.73 -13.15 -0.18
C ILE A 21 -5.86 -12.14 0.03
N PRO A 22 -5.71 -11.18 0.98
CA PRO A 22 -6.71 -10.14 1.20
C PRO A 22 -6.97 -9.31 -0.07
N SER A 23 -8.24 -9.00 -0.31
CA SER A 23 -8.63 -8.19 -1.48
C SER A 23 -8.49 -6.69 -1.26
N LEU A 24 -8.25 -6.23 -0.03
CA LEU A 24 -7.98 -4.83 0.29
C LEU A 24 -6.75 -4.71 1.17
N TRP A 25 -5.82 -3.85 0.74
CA TRP A 25 -4.59 -3.50 1.42
C TRP A 25 -4.49 -1.99 1.58
N CYS A 26 -3.85 -1.52 2.65
CA CYS A 26 -3.60 -0.12 2.90
C CYS A 26 -2.10 0.20 2.93
N PRO A 27 -1.58 1.10 2.07
CA PRO A 27 -0.26 1.68 2.26
C PRO A 27 -0.37 2.74 3.35
N MET A 28 0.03 2.38 4.59
CA MET A 28 -0.14 3.22 5.77
C MET A 28 0.61 4.55 5.62
N ILE A 29 -0.08 5.67 5.83
CA ILE A 29 0.54 6.99 5.93
C ILE A 29 1.28 7.13 7.26
N VAL A 30 2.32 7.98 7.29
CA VAL A 30 3.09 8.26 8.52
C VAL A 30 2.62 9.57 9.13
N HIS A 31 2.35 9.54 10.43
CA HIS A 31 2.04 10.73 11.23
C HIS A 31 3.30 11.25 11.93
N TYR A 32 3.39 12.56 12.09
CA TYR A 32 4.52 13.21 12.74
C TYR A 32 4.03 14.13 13.85
N THR A 33 4.80 14.16 14.95
CA THR A 33 4.60 15.11 16.03
C THR A 33 4.91 16.54 15.56
N PRO A 34 4.51 17.58 16.29
CA PRO A 34 4.90 18.96 15.99
C PRO A 34 6.42 19.20 15.95
N THR A 35 7.21 18.30 16.53
CA THR A 35 8.69 18.35 16.50
C THR A 35 9.30 17.56 15.33
N GLY A 36 8.46 17.00 14.42
CA GLY A 36 8.89 16.25 13.24
C GLY A 36 9.30 14.80 13.50
N GLN A 37 9.08 14.27 14.69
CA GLN A 37 9.29 12.86 15.00
C GLN A 37 8.07 12.03 14.56
N ILE A 38 8.27 10.75 14.25
CA ILE A 38 7.16 9.83 13.96
C ILE A 38 6.25 9.72 15.20
N ASP A 39 4.97 9.99 15.02
CA ASP A 39 3.94 9.89 16.06
C ASP A 39 3.36 8.47 16.10
N LEU A 40 4.04 7.58 16.82
CA LEU A 40 3.64 6.18 16.90
C LEU A 40 2.30 5.98 17.64
N ASP A 41 1.94 6.84 18.59
CA ASP A 41 0.66 6.76 19.30
C ASP A 41 -0.50 7.07 18.34
N HIS A 42 -0.37 8.15 17.56
CA HIS A 42 -1.35 8.48 16.53
C HIS A 42 -1.44 7.37 15.47
N MET A 43 -0.30 6.86 14.99
CA MET A 43 -0.27 5.77 14.01
C MET A 43 -0.94 4.49 14.52
N GLU A 44 -0.72 4.10 15.79
CA GLU A 44 -1.38 2.93 16.36
C GLU A 44 -2.90 3.10 16.43
N LYS A 45 -3.38 4.28 16.86
CA LYS A 45 -4.82 4.60 16.90
C LYS A 45 -5.42 4.63 15.49
N HIS A 46 -4.72 5.22 14.52
CA HIS A 46 -5.15 5.22 13.12
C HIS A 46 -5.23 3.80 12.56
N MET A 47 -4.23 2.97 12.80
CA MET A 47 -4.26 1.56 12.40
C MET A 47 -5.46 0.83 13.04
N ARG A 48 -5.70 1.04 14.33
CA ARG A 48 -6.85 0.44 15.04
C ARG A 48 -8.19 0.88 14.46
N PHE A 49 -8.30 2.13 13.99
CA PHE A 49 -9.47 2.61 13.25
C PHE A 49 -9.70 1.81 11.96
N MET A 50 -8.63 1.40 11.26
CA MET A 50 -8.74 0.64 10.00
C MET A 50 -8.92 -0.87 10.19
N ILE A 51 -8.42 -1.47 11.29
CA ILE A 51 -8.38 -2.92 11.53
C ILE A 51 -9.71 -3.67 11.32
N PRO A 52 -10.90 -3.13 11.63
CA PRO A 52 -12.15 -3.82 11.35
C PRO A 52 -12.32 -4.23 9.88
N ASP A 53 -11.74 -3.46 8.97
CA ASP A 53 -11.91 -3.62 7.53
C ASP A 53 -10.61 -4.02 6.80
N VAL A 54 -9.44 -3.62 7.30
CA VAL A 54 -8.13 -3.89 6.68
C VAL A 54 -7.12 -4.35 7.73
N ARG A 55 -6.56 -5.56 7.53
CA ARG A 55 -5.51 -6.13 8.38
C ARG A 55 -4.19 -6.36 7.64
N SER A 56 -4.12 -5.92 6.39
CA SER A 56 -2.94 -6.08 5.54
C SER A 56 -2.45 -4.72 5.06
N PHE A 57 -1.20 -4.41 5.40
CA PHE A 57 -0.63 -3.09 5.19
C PHE A 57 0.64 -3.16 4.34
N LEU A 58 0.90 -2.11 3.56
CA LEU A 58 2.21 -1.82 3.00
C LEU A 58 2.86 -0.74 3.86
N LEU A 59 3.92 -1.12 4.59
CA LEU A 59 4.76 -0.20 5.35
C LEU A 59 5.85 0.38 4.46
N ILE A 60 6.28 1.61 4.76
CA ILE A 60 7.39 2.24 4.04
C ILE A 60 7.10 2.25 2.53
N GLY A 61 5.81 2.32 2.18
CA GLY A 61 5.37 2.51 0.81
C GLY A 61 5.46 3.98 0.39
N SER A 62 5.18 4.28 -0.87
CA SER A 62 5.23 5.65 -1.41
C SER A 62 4.28 6.63 -0.69
N ALA A 63 3.08 6.17 -0.29
CA ALA A 63 2.15 6.98 0.50
C ALA A 63 2.56 7.10 1.99
N GLY A 64 3.46 6.26 2.46
CA GLY A 64 4.04 6.28 3.81
C GLY A 64 5.45 6.86 3.84
N ASP A 65 5.69 7.86 3.03
CA ASP A 65 6.94 8.62 2.94
C ASP A 65 8.20 7.73 2.74
N GLY A 66 8.03 6.53 2.11
CA GLY A 66 9.08 5.51 2.01
C GLY A 66 10.31 5.93 1.18
N TRP A 67 10.17 6.96 0.34
CA TRP A 67 11.27 7.54 -0.42
C TRP A 67 12.08 8.56 0.39
N GLU A 68 11.48 9.15 1.42
CA GLU A 68 12.01 10.26 2.21
C GLU A 68 12.56 9.79 3.57
N LEU A 69 11.97 8.75 4.15
CA LEU A 69 12.36 8.25 5.48
C LEU A 69 13.83 7.82 5.53
N ASN A 70 14.54 8.29 6.54
CA ASN A 70 15.91 7.85 6.83
C ASN A 70 15.94 6.45 7.47
N PRO A 71 17.11 5.78 7.53
CA PRO A 71 17.21 4.41 8.05
C PRO A 71 16.72 4.24 9.50
N GLY A 72 16.90 5.24 10.37
CA GLY A 72 16.45 5.20 11.76
C GLY A 72 14.92 5.30 11.87
N GLU A 73 14.31 6.14 11.05
CA GLU A 73 12.85 6.27 10.96
C GLU A 73 12.21 5.00 10.42
N LYS A 74 12.79 4.40 9.37
CA LYS A 74 12.34 3.11 8.83
C LYS A 74 12.40 2.01 9.90
N GLU A 75 13.49 1.92 10.67
CA GLU A 75 13.62 0.96 11.77
C GLU A 75 12.60 1.22 12.89
N THR A 76 12.38 2.48 13.27
CA THR A 76 11.39 2.87 14.27
C THR A 76 10.00 2.39 13.87
N LEU A 77 9.59 2.64 12.62
CA LEU A 77 8.32 2.16 12.08
C LEU A 77 8.22 0.64 12.06
N LEU A 78 9.25 -0.04 11.56
CA LEU A 78 9.24 -1.50 11.47
C LEU A 78 9.10 -2.12 12.86
N ARG A 79 9.85 -1.63 13.85
CA ARG A 79 9.79 -2.11 15.23
C ARG A 79 8.39 -1.96 15.82
N ALA A 80 7.77 -0.78 15.69
CA ALA A 80 6.42 -0.54 16.17
C ALA A 80 5.40 -1.46 15.48
N CYS A 81 5.49 -1.59 14.16
CA CYS A 81 4.56 -2.41 13.39
C CYS A 81 4.70 -3.92 13.66
N VAL A 82 5.90 -4.40 13.97
CA VAL A 82 6.09 -5.79 14.43
C VAL A 82 5.38 -6.02 15.77
N GLU A 83 5.46 -5.08 16.72
CA GLU A 83 4.70 -5.17 17.97
C GLU A 83 3.18 -5.12 17.73
N TRP A 84 2.72 -4.25 16.84
CA TRP A 84 1.31 -4.19 16.47
C TRP A 84 0.85 -5.46 15.75
N SER A 85 1.69 -6.07 14.91
CA SER A 85 1.38 -7.36 14.30
C SER A 85 1.12 -8.45 15.33
N LYS A 86 1.98 -8.55 16.35
CA LYS A 86 1.80 -9.51 17.46
C LYS A 86 0.52 -9.23 18.25
N ARG A 87 0.20 -7.96 18.48
CA ARG A 87 -0.95 -7.55 19.31
C ARG A 87 -2.28 -7.64 18.57
N TYR A 88 -2.31 -7.27 17.30
CA TYR A 88 -3.54 -7.07 16.53
C TYR A 88 -3.71 -8.05 15.38
N GLY A 89 -2.73 -8.89 15.11
CA GLY A 89 -2.79 -9.86 14.00
C GLY A 89 -2.75 -9.22 12.61
N ILE A 90 -2.10 -8.05 12.48
CA ILE A 90 -1.89 -7.42 11.17
C ILE A 90 -0.77 -8.10 10.41
N ARG A 91 -0.81 -8.01 9.09
CA ARG A 91 0.19 -8.53 8.17
C ARG A 91 0.80 -7.40 7.35
N MET A 92 2.10 -7.49 7.06
CA MET A 92 2.82 -6.38 6.47
C MET A 92 3.62 -6.81 5.24
N LEU A 93 3.41 -6.10 4.13
CA LEU A 93 4.40 -5.95 3.09
C LEU A 93 5.40 -4.87 3.54
N LEU A 94 6.69 -5.14 3.45
CA LEU A 94 7.73 -4.17 3.76
C LEU A 94 8.23 -3.53 2.47
N GLY A 95 8.03 -2.22 2.32
CA GLY A 95 8.48 -1.47 1.16
C GLY A 95 10.00 -1.31 1.15
N VAL A 96 10.62 -1.73 0.07
CA VAL A 96 12.04 -1.53 -0.24
C VAL A 96 12.09 -0.71 -1.53
N LEU A 97 11.89 0.60 -1.35
CA LEU A 97 11.79 1.56 -2.44
C LEU A 97 13.16 2.15 -2.70
N GLN A 98 13.94 1.52 -3.59
CA GLN A 98 15.28 1.96 -3.95
C GLN A 98 15.33 2.34 -5.43
N PRO A 99 15.83 3.55 -5.76
CA PRO A 99 15.89 4.00 -7.15
C PRO A 99 17.09 3.42 -7.94
N GLU A 100 18.13 2.98 -7.23
CA GLU A 100 19.39 2.56 -7.83
C GLU A 100 19.47 1.05 -8.01
N ILE A 101 20.15 0.60 -9.07
CA ILE A 101 20.38 -0.81 -9.36
C ILE A 101 21.20 -1.47 -8.25
N GLY A 102 20.75 -2.64 -7.79
CA GLY A 102 21.40 -3.45 -6.75
C GLY A 102 21.10 -3.01 -5.31
N GLU A 103 20.51 -1.83 -5.09
CA GLU A 103 20.20 -1.35 -3.74
C GLU A 103 19.01 -2.11 -3.12
N SER A 104 18.03 -2.52 -3.93
CA SER A 104 16.89 -3.30 -3.43
C SER A 104 17.33 -4.61 -2.76
N CYS A 105 18.24 -5.34 -3.37
CA CYS A 105 18.80 -6.56 -2.78
C CYS A 105 19.52 -6.28 -1.45
N ARG A 106 20.35 -5.23 -1.41
CA ARG A 106 21.10 -4.86 -0.20
C ARG A 106 20.18 -4.49 0.95
N GLU A 107 19.15 -3.71 0.67
CA GLU A 107 18.19 -3.31 1.70
C GLU A 107 17.32 -4.49 2.18
N ILE A 108 16.90 -5.38 1.29
CA ILE A 108 16.18 -6.61 1.68
C ILE A 108 17.03 -7.47 2.62
N VAL A 109 18.30 -7.70 2.28
CA VAL A 109 19.21 -8.48 3.13
C VAL A 109 19.38 -7.83 4.50
N LYS A 110 19.56 -6.49 4.55
CA LYS A 110 19.65 -5.74 5.80
C LYS A 110 18.40 -5.92 6.66
N TRP A 111 17.20 -5.77 6.07
CA TRP A 111 15.94 -5.95 6.80
C TRP A 111 15.73 -7.40 7.24
N LEU A 112 16.13 -8.36 6.42
CA LEU A 112 16.05 -9.77 6.81
C LEU A 112 16.92 -10.08 8.02
N GLU A 113 18.16 -9.58 8.05
CA GLU A 113 19.05 -9.74 9.21
C GLU A 113 18.48 -9.05 10.47
N TRP A 114 17.87 -7.87 10.30
CA TRP A 114 17.16 -7.22 11.39
C TRP A 114 15.98 -8.07 11.91
N LEU A 115 15.15 -8.62 11.02
CA LEU A 115 14.04 -9.51 11.40
C LEU A 115 14.52 -10.77 12.11
N LYS A 116 15.59 -11.41 11.63
CA LYS A 116 16.20 -12.58 12.27
C LYS A 116 16.72 -12.27 13.68
N ALA A 117 17.42 -11.15 13.82
CA ALA A 117 17.91 -10.70 15.11
C ALA A 117 16.76 -10.40 16.09
N TYR A 118 15.70 -9.72 15.61
CA TYR A 118 14.53 -9.39 16.40
C TYR A 118 13.76 -10.64 16.84
N ALA A 119 13.56 -11.61 15.95
CA ALA A 119 12.86 -12.87 16.22
C ALA A 119 13.75 -13.93 16.92
N ASN A 120 15.04 -13.64 17.11
CA ASN A 120 16.02 -14.55 17.67
C ASN A 120 16.07 -15.92 16.94
N THR A 121 16.10 -15.89 15.62
CA THR A 121 16.17 -17.08 14.76
C THR A 121 17.06 -16.83 13.54
N GLN A 122 17.65 -17.89 12.99
CA GLN A 122 18.38 -17.82 11.71
C GLN A 122 17.50 -18.20 10.51
N ASP A 123 16.33 -18.78 10.76
CA ASP A 123 15.39 -19.16 9.71
C ASP A 123 14.65 -17.90 9.20
N ALA A 124 14.81 -17.59 7.93
CA ALA A 124 14.21 -16.41 7.28
C ALA A 124 12.67 -16.46 7.30
N ALA A 125 12.09 -17.62 6.99
CA ALA A 125 10.65 -17.78 6.93
C ALA A 125 10.03 -17.67 8.34
N GLN A 126 10.69 -18.23 9.35
CA GLN A 126 10.28 -18.10 10.75
C GLN A 126 10.37 -16.64 11.22
N ALA A 127 11.49 -15.94 10.93
CA ALA A 127 11.68 -14.54 11.30
C ALA A 127 10.57 -13.65 10.71
N MET A 128 10.26 -13.84 9.43
CA MET A 128 9.19 -13.09 8.77
C MET A 128 7.82 -13.39 9.41
N ARG A 129 7.49 -14.66 9.67
CA ARG A 129 6.23 -15.05 10.35
C ARG A 129 6.10 -14.41 11.73
N ASP A 130 7.14 -14.53 12.56
CA ASP A 130 7.14 -14.02 13.95
C ASP A 130 7.03 -12.48 14.00
N CYS A 131 7.49 -11.81 12.94
CA CYS A 131 7.38 -10.36 12.78
C CYS A 131 6.14 -9.91 11.99
N GLY A 132 5.30 -10.84 11.49
CA GLY A 132 4.11 -10.51 10.69
C GLY A 132 4.41 -9.97 9.29
N VAL A 133 5.65 -10.16 8.80
CA VAL A 133 6.06 -9.73 7.46
C VAL A 133 5.71 -10.82 6.45
N VAL A 134 4.90 -10.47 5.45
CA VAL A 134 4.43 -11.39 4.42
C VAL A 134 5.16 -11.23 3.08
N GLY A 135 6.11 -10.31 3.00
CA GLY A 135 6.94 -10.13 1.81
C GLY A 135 7.57 -8.75 1.74
N PHE A 136 8.45 -8.60 0.77
CA PHE A 136 9.08 -7.34 0.42
C PHE A 136 8.45 -6.76 -0.84
N THR A 137 8.22 -5.43 -0.85
CA THR A 137 7.67 -4.73 -2.02
C THR A 137 8.77 -3.92 -2.69
N VAL A 138 9.04 -4.19 -3.97
CA VAL A 138 10.10 -3.55 -4.75
C VAL A 138 9.55 -2.93 -6.02
N CYS A 139 10.13 -1.80 -6.44
CA CYS A 139 9.91 -1.18 -7.74
C CYS A 139 11.02 -1.56 -8.74
N ALA A 140 10.77 -1.31 -10.01
CA ALA A 140 11.86 -1.20 -10.99
C ALA A 140 12.81 -0.07 -10.58
N PRO A 141 14.11 -0.13 -10.93
CA PRO A 141 15.02 0.99 -10.72
C PRO A 141 14.56 2.21 -11.52
N ARG A 142 14.95 3.41 -11.07
CA ARG A 142 14.54 4.66 -11.70
C ARG A 142 15.37 4.93 -12.96
N GLY A 143 14.70 5.33 -14.03
CA GLY A 143 15.31 5.81 -15.27
C GLY A 143 14.43 5.57 -16.47
N ALA A 144 14.11 6.65 -17.21
CA ALA A 144 13.31 6.56 -18.42
C ALA A 144 14.05 5.85 -19.57
N GLU A 145 15.39 5.85 -19.50
CA GLU A 145 16.29 5.24 -20.49
C GLU A 145 16.55 3.74 -20.24
N LEU A 146 16.11 3.20 -19.11
CA LEU A 146 16.37 1.81 -18.75
C LEU A 146 15.69 0.85 -19.72
N THR A 147 16.46 -0.11 -20.24
CA THR A 147 15.93 -1.16 -21.08
C THR A 147 15.12 -2.17 -20.25
N GLN A 148 14.19 -2.86 -20.90
CA GLN A 148 13.45 -3.97 -20.24
C GLN A 148 14.38 -5.08 -19.76
N GLN A 149 15.52 -5.30 -20.44
CA GLN A 149 16.52 -6.27 -20.01
C GLN A 149 17.19 -5.83 -18.69
N THR A 150 17.49 -4.55 -18.54
CA THR A 150 18.04 -4.00 -17.28
C THR A 150 17.05 -4.14 -16.13
N ILE A 151 15.78 -3.80 -16.37
CA ILE A 151 14.69 -3.95 -15.38
C ILE A 151 14.50 -5.43 -15.03
N LEU A 152 14.49 -6.32 -16.01
CA LEU A 152 14.38 -7.76 -15.81
C LEU A 152 15.51 -8.27 -14.91
N ASN A 153 16.77 -7.95 -15.24
CA ASN A 153 17.94 -8.41 -14.48
C ASN A 153 17.90 -7.94 -13.02
N GLU A 154 17.52 -6.69 -12.77
CA GLU A 154 17.39 -6.16 -11.41
C GLU A 154 16.31 -6.88 -10.61
N LEU A 155 15.13 -7.05 -11.18
CA LEU A 155 14.04 -7.76 -10.51
C LEU A 155 14.35 -9.25 -10.33
N GLU A 156 15.06 -9.88 -11.27
CA GLU A 156 15.55 -11.25 -11.11
C GLU A 156 16.51 -11.38 -9.94
N SER A 157 17.44 -10.42 -9.76
CA SER A 157 18.38 -10.46 -8.63
C SER A 157 17.65 -10.44 -7.28
N VAL A 158 16.58 -9.66 -7.16
CA VAL A 158 15.72 -9.66 -5.97
C VAL A 158 15.00 -11.00 -5.79
N LEU A 159 14.42 -11.54 -6.85
CA LEU A 159 13.67 -12.81 -6.80
C LEU A 159 14.56 -14.03 -6.51
N GLN A 160 15.85 -13.96 -6.87
CA GLN A 160 16.85 -14.99 -6.54
C GLN A 160 17.15 -15.10 -5.05
N LEU A 161 16.76 -14.10 -4.23
CA LEU A 161 16.84 -14.21 -2.77
C LEU A 161 15.86 -15.26 -2.20
N ASN A 162 14.93 -15.77 -3.01
CA ASN A 162 13.92 -16.77 -2.65
C ASN A 162 13.02 -16.36 -1.46
N LEU A 163 12.85 -15.07 -1.24
CA LEU A 163 11.91 -14.50 -0.26
C LEU A 163 10.60 -14.11 -0.97
N PRO A 164 9.45 -14.09 -0.28
CA PRO A 164 8.21 -13.61 -0.86
C PRO A 164 8.31 -12.15 -1.31
N VAL A 165 7.97 -11.87 -2.57
CA VAL A 165 8.10 -10.53 -3.17
C VAL A 165 6.79 -10.09 -3.81
N ALA A 166 6.44 -8.82 -3.56
CA ALA A 166 5.47 -8.06 -4.32
C ALA A 166 6.21 -7.08 -5.26
N ILE A 167 5.96 -7.15 -6.55
CA ILE A 167 6.52 -6.16 -7.50
C ILE A 167 5.52 -5.01 -7.64
N TYR A 168 6.04 -3.79 -7.61
CA TYR A 168 5.25 -2.57 -7.62
C TYR A 168 5.54 -1.73 -8.87
N GLN A 169 4.55 -1.60 -9.74
CA GLN A 169 4.57 -0.72 -10.91
C GLN A 169 4.21 0.70 -10.48
N LEU A 170 5.19 1.63 -10.55
CA LEU A 170 5.05 3.01 -10.09
C LEU A 170 5.72 3.99 -11.06
N PRO A 171 5.25 4.11 -12.32
CA PRO A 171 5.91 4.90 -13.35
C PRO A 171 6.03 6.38 -13.02
N GLN A 172 5.17 6.91 -12.15
CA GLN A 172 5.23 8.30 -11.69
C GLN A 172 6.53 8.64 -10.93
N VAL A 173 7.18 7.61 -10.34
CA VAL A 173 8.43 7.75 -9.60
C VAL A 173 9.59 7.11 -10.34
N THR A 174 9.40 5.89 -10.86
CA THR A 174 10.47 5.13 -11.56
C THR A 174 10.78 5.68 -12.95
N GLN A 175 9.87 6.46 -13.55
CA GLN A 175 9.99 7.02 -14.91
C GLN A 175 10.05 5.95 -16.01
N ASN A 176 9.66 4.71 -15.70
CA ASN A 176 9.56 3.59 -16.62
C ASN A 176 8.40 2.68 -16.23
N GLU A 177 8.04 1.77 -17.11
CA GLU A 177 7.08 0.70 -16.84
C GLU A 177 7.72 -0.66 -17.11
N ILE A 178 7.44 -1.63 -16.25
CA ILE A 178 7.71 -3.04 -16.51
C ILE A 178 6.71 -3.50 -17.56
N THR A 179 7.21 -3.97 -18.72
CA THR A 179 6.29 -4.43 -19.77
C THR A 179 5.56 -5.72 -19.36
N PRO A 180 4.37 -5.98 -19.93
CA PRO A 180 3.65 -7.22 -19.70
C PRO A 180 4.50 -8.47 -19.98
N GLN A 181 5.36 -8.43 -21.02
CA GLN A 181 6.26 -9.52 -21.38
C GLN A 181 7.32 -9.77 -20.29
N THR A 182 7.97 -8.71 -19.82
CA THR A 182 8.94 -8.79 -18.72
C THR A 182 8.30 -9.36 -17.46
N LEU A 183 7.11 -8.89 -17.12
CA LEU A 183 6.36 -9.35 -15.96
C LEU A 183 5.96 -10.83 -16.08
N SER A 184 5.49 -11.25 -17.25
CA SER A 184 5.13 -12.65 -17.54
C SER A 184 6.35 -13.59 -17.44
N LEU A 185 7.52 -13.16 -17.94
CA LEU A 185 8.78 -13.92 -17.80
C LEU A 185 9.14 -14.11 -16.33
N LEU A 186 9.11 -13.06 -15.51
CA LEU A 186 9.37 -13.13 -14.06
C LEU A 186 8.37 -14.05 -13.37
N ALA A 187 7.09 -13.91 -13.68
CA ALA A 187 6.03 -14.71 -13.11
C ALA A 187 6.15 -16.20 -13.46
N GLY A 188 6.54 -16.51 -14.69
CA GLY A 188 6.72 -17.89 -15.15
C GLY A 188 7.97 -18.58 -14.59
N LYS A 189 8.93 -17.82 -14.04
CA LYS A 189 10.22 -18.35 -13.56
C LYS A 189 10.31 -18.40 -12.02
N TYR A 190 9.76 -17.40 -11.32
CA TYR A 190 9.96 -17.19 -9.89
C TYR A 190 8.66 -17.38 -9.09
N PRO A 191 8.49 -18.50 -8.37
CA PRO A 191 7.28 -18.76 -7.58
C PRO A 191 7.10 -17.81 -6.40
N ASN A 192 8.17 -17.22 -5.87
CA ASN A 192 8.16 -16.25 -4.79
C ASN A 192 7.71 -14.82 -5.21
N PHE A 193 7.57 -14.55 -6.52
CA PHE A 193 6.83 -13.40 -7.02
C PHE A 193 5.33 -13.71 -6.94
N TYR A 194 4.67 -13.32 -5.86
CA TYR A 194 3.30 -13.74 -5.61
C TYR A 194 2.26 -12.62 -5.75
N LEU A 195 2.68 -11.35 -5.70
CA LEU A 195 1.78 -10.20 -5.77
C LEU A 195 2.34 -9.12 -6.71
N PHE A 196 1.48 -8.55 -7.54
CA PHE A 196 1.80 -7.39 -8.38
C PHE A 196 0.88 -6.23 -8.06
N LYS A 197 1.45 -5.09 -7.67
CA LYS A 197 0.73 -3.83 -7.45
C LYS A 197 0.88 -2.93 -8.66
N ASP A 198 -0.23 -2.57 -9.31
CA ASP A 198 -0.24 -1.67 -10.47
C ASP A 198 -0.83 -0.30 -10.12
N THR A 199 0.00 0.76 -10.18
CA THR A 199 -0.41 2.16 -10.06
C THR A 199 -0.18 2.96 -11.33
N SER A 200 0.04 2.28 -12.47
CA SER A 200 0.29 2.96 -13.74
C SER A 200 -0.93 3.74 -14.25
N GLY A 201 -2.13 3.25 -13.93
CA GLY A 201 -3.38 3.75 -14.51
C GLY A 201 -3.56 3.35 -15.99
N SER A 202 -2.51 2.83 -16.63
CA SER A 202 -2.58 2.24 -17.97
C SER A 202 -3.14 0.81 -17.95
N ASP A 203 -3.02 0.14 -16.79
CA ASP A 203 -3.49 -1.22 -16.51
C ASP A 203 -3.02 -2.25 -17.57
N ARG A 204 -1.89 -1.97 -18.26
CA ARG A 204 -1.41 -2.74 -19.43
C ARG A 204 -1.11 -4.18 -19.11
N ALA A 205 -0.53 -4.45 -17.92
CA ALA A 205 -0.22 -5.81 -17.51
C ALA A 205 -1.51 -6.64 -17.44
N LEU A 206 -2.52 -6.17 -16.73
CA LEU A 206 -3.81 -6.85 -16.62
C LEU A 206 -4.51 -7.01 -17.96
N LEU A 207 -4.50 -5.97 -18.80
CA LEU A 207 -5.20 -5.93 -20.08
C LEU A 207 -4.48 -6.69 -21.21
N SER A 208 -3.23 -7.10 -21.02
CA SER A 208 -2.42 -7.77 -22.05
C SER A 208 -2.93 -9.15 -22.45
N GLY A 209 -3.69 -9.81 -21.56
CA GLY A 209 -4.13 -11.20 -21.78
C GLY A 209 -3.01 -12.25 -21.63
N LEU A 210 -1.80 -11.85 -21.20
CA LEU A 210 -0.71 -12.78 -20.93
C LEU A 210 -0.98 -13.58 -19.66
N ASP A 211 -0.39 -14.78 -19.59
CA ASP A 211 -0.40 -15.58 -18.37
C ASP A 211 0.69 -15.09 -17.40
N TYR A 212 0.30 -14.87 -16.16
CA TYR A 212 1.18 -14.49 -15.06
C TYR A 212 1.29 -15.60 -14.01
N SER A 213 1.00 -16.84 -14.40
CA SER A 213 1.25 -18.05 -13.59
C SER A 213 0.70 -17.96 -12.16
N GLY A 214 -0.45 -17.31 -11.97
CA GLY A 214 -1.13 -17.20 -10.67
C GLY A 214 -0.61 -16.09 -9.75
N VAL A 215 0.14 -15.10 -10.25
CA VAL A 215 0.46 -13.88 -9.50
C VAL A 215 -0.82 -13.11 -9.17
N PHE A 216 -0.98 -12.70 -7.92
CA PHE A 216 -2.15 -11.94 -7.47
C PHE A 216 -1.99 -10.46 -7.79
N PHE A 217 -2.89 -9.92 -8.60
CA PHE A 217 -2.86 -8.53 -9.04
C PHE A 217 -3.68 -7.65 -8.09
N VAL A 218 -3.10 -6.56 -7.60
CA VAL A 218 -3.81 -5.52 -6.87
C VAL A 218 -3.69 -4.19 -7.61
N ARG A 219 -4.81 -3.52 -7.80
CA ARG A 219 -4.81 -2.18 -8.37
C ARG A 219 -4.43 -1.17 -7.29
N GLY A 220 -3.45 -0.31 -7.59
CA GLY A 220 -3.00 0.76 -6.71
C GLY A 220 -3.45 2.15 -7.18
N MET A 221 -4.06 2.23 -8.37
CA MET A 221 -4.63 3.47 -8.90
C MET A 221 -6.01 3.73 -8.32
N GLU A 222 -6.23 4.93 -7.82
CA GLU A 222 -7.51 5.35 -7.25
C GLU A 222 -8.61 5.46 -8.31
N GLY A 223 -9.86 5.31 -7.88
CA GLY A 223 -11.07 5.48 -8.69
C GLY A 223 -11.54 4.24 -9.44
N ALA A 224 -12.80 4.30 -9.90
CA ALA A 224 -13.51 3.24 -10.62
C ALA A 224 -13.43 1.86 -9.92
N TYR A 225 -13.48 1.85 -8.58
CA TYR A 225 -13.22 0.65 -7.76
C TYR A 225 -14.16 -0.50 -8.10
N PHE A 226 -15.47 -0.24 -8.18
CA PHE A 226 -16.45 -1.25 -8.53
C PHE A 226 -16.24 -1.77 -9.96
N ASP A 227 -15.97 -0.89 -10.93
CA ASP A 227 -15.79 -1.29 -12.31
C ASP A 227 -14.57 -2.22 -12.48
N TRP A 228 -13.44 -1.90 -11.85
CA TRP A 228 -12.23 -2.71 -11.89
C TRP A 228 -12.32 -4.00 -11.08
N TYR A 229 -13.20 -4.07 -10.11
CA TYR A 229 -13.39 -5.28 -9.31
C TYR A 229 -14.43 -6.24 -9.88
N ALA A 230 -15.54 -5.73 -10.44
CA ALA A 230 -16.69 -6.56 -10.78
C ALA A 230 -17.19 -6.39 -12.23
N MET A 231 -17.18 -5.17 -12.80
CA MET A 231 -17.87 -4.89 -14.06
C MET A 231 -17.03 -5.09 -15.30
N ASN A 232 -15.73 -4.85 -15.25
CA ASN A 232 -14.86 -5.02 -16.41
C ASN A 232 -14.70 -6.50 -16.77
N LYS A 233 -14.52 -6.78 -18.07
CA LYS A 233 -14.30 -8.14 -18.59
C LYS A 233 -13.04 -8.78 -17.98
N VAL A 234 -11.98 -7.97 -17.78
CA VAL A 234 -10.77 -8.33 -17.06
C VAL A 234 -10.69 -7.49 -15.81
N ARG A 235 -10.49 -8.10 -14.65
CA ARG A 235 -10.69 -7.50 -13.33
C ARG A 235 -9.51 -7.72 -12.42
N TYR A 236 -9.32 -6.79 -11.49
CA TYR A 236 -8.38 -6.99 -10.38
C TYR A 236 -9.05 -7.81 -9.26
N PRO A 237 -8.40 -8.87 -8.75
CA PRO A 237 -8.90 -9.61 -7.59
C PRO A 237 -8.81 -8.83 -6.28
N GLY A 238 -8.08 -7.71 -6.26
CA GLY A 238 -7.92 -6.88 -5.06
C GLY A 238 -7.36 -5.49 -5.35
N PHE A 239 -7.26 -4.73 -4.27
CA PHE A 239 -6.77 -3.35 -4.25
C PHE A 239 -5.71 -3.13 -3.17
N LEU A 240 -4.74 -2.26 -3.47
CA LEU A 240 -3.79 -1.70 -2.52
C LEU A 240 -3.80 -0.18 -2.69
N LEU A 241 -4.73 0.50 -1.98
CA LEU A 241 -5.14 1.87 -2.21
C LEU A 241 -4.79 2.78 -1.04
N SER A 242 -4.30 3.98 -1.33
CA SER A 242 -4.03 5.00 -0.33
C SER A 242 -5.29 5.50 0.36
N SER A 243 -6.41 5.55 -0.36
CA SER A 243 -7.73 5.90 0.17
C SER A 243 -8.24 4.95 1.28
N ALA A 244 -7.67 3.74 1.39
CA ALA A 244 -7.98 2.83 2.51
C ALA A 244 -7.55 3.38 3.88
N ASN A 245 -6.62 4.37 3.93
CA ASN A 245 -6.30 5.08 5.18
C ASN A 245 -7.51 5.79 5.80
N CYS A 246 -8.47 6.21 4.98
CA CYS A 246 -9.62 6.99 5.43
C CYS A 246 -10.96 6.28 5.18
N PHE A 247 -11.04 5.45 4.15
CA PHE A 247 -12.29 4.91 3.65
C PHE A 247 -12.29 3.37 3.56
N ALA A 248 -11.50 2.69 4.41
CA ALA A 248 -11.38 1.23 4.43
C ALA A 248 -12.75 0.55 4.51
N SER A 249 -13.63 1.01 5.40
CA SER A 249 -14.98 0.45 5.58
C SER A 249 -15.83 0.56 4.30
N THR A 250 -15.83 1.72 3.65
CA THR A 250 -16.61 1.93 2.42
C THR A 250 -16.05 1.14 1.24
N LEU A 251 -14.71 1.04 1.13
CA LEU A 251 -14.06 0.18 0.13
C LEU A 251 -14.38 -1.30 0.37
N MET A 252 -14.28 -1.80 1.61
CA MET A 252 -14.69 -3.17 1.93
C MET A 252 -16.17 -3.42 1.65
N ARG A 253 -17.03 -2.44 1.94
CA ARG A 253 -18.45 -2.52 1.61
C ARG A 253 -18.68 -2.59 0.10
N THR A 254 -17.92 -1.84 -0.72
CA THR A 254 -17.92 -1.96 -2.19
C THR A 254 -17.60 -3.40 -2.63
N LEU A 255 -16.50 -3.98 -2.10
CA LEU A 255 -16.07 -5.33 -2.45
C LEU A 255 -17.07 -6.40 -2.00
N THR A 256 -17.61 -6.26 -0.80
CA THR A 256 -18.56 -7.22 -0.24
C THR A 256 -19.91 -7.18 -0.98
N ALA A 257 -20.44 -5.99 -1.27
CA ALA A 257 -21.65 -5.82 -2.06
C ALA A 257 -21.49 -6.38 -3.47
N ALA A 258 -20.36 -6.11 -4.13
CA ALA A 258 -20.05 -6.65 -5.45
C ALA A 258 -20.00 -8.19 -5.46
N ARG A 259 -19.41 -8.81 -4.43
CA ARG A 259 -19.39 -10.28 -4.29
C ARG A 259 -20.77 -10.86 -4.07
N ALA A 260 -21.63 -10.13 -3.38
CA ALA A 260 -23.01 -10.52 -3.13
C ALA A 260 -23.95 -10.27 -4.32
N GLY A 261 -23.47 -9.62 -5.39
CA GLY A 261 -24.27 -9.23 -6.56
C GLY A 261 -25.14 -8.00 -6.34
N ASP A 262 -24.92 -7.25 -5.26
CA ASP A 262 -25.56 -5.94 -5.03
C ASP A 262 -24.77 -4.83 -5.72
N ASP A 263 -24.87 -4.79 -7.04
CA ASP A 263 -24.15 -3.86 -7.91
C ASP A 263 -24.55 -2.40 -7.63
N THR A 264 -25.79 -2.16 -7.19
CA THR A 264 -26.27 -0.81 -6.86
C THR A 264 -25.54 -0.25 -5.65
N LEU A 265 -25.47 -1.02 -4.58
CA LEU A 265 -24.75 -0.64 -3.36
C LEU A 265 -23.25 -0.52 -3.62
N ALA A 266 -22.67 -1.50 -4.34
CA ALA A 266 -21.25 -1.50 -4.68
C ALA A 266 -20.85 -0.25 -5.49
N ARG A 267 -21.62 0.11 -6.50
CA ARG A 267 -21.41 1.32 -7.30
C ARG A 267 -21.56 2.58 -6.45
N SER A 268 -22.63 2.69 -5.67
CA SER A 268 -22.84 3.85 -4.79
C SER A 268 -21.67 4.08 -3.84
N CYS A 269 -21.17 3.03 -3.18
CA CYS A 269 -20.00 3.13 -2.30
C CYS A 269 -18.73 3.52 -3.06
N SER A 270 -18.49 2.92 -4.23
CA SER A 270 -17.36 3.23 -5.11
C SER A 270 -17.36 4.71 -5.53
N ASP A 271 -18.50 5.21 -6.01
CA ASP A 271 -18.65 6.58 -6.52
C ASP A 271 -18.48 7.61 -5.40
N GLN A 272 -18.95 7.31 -4.18
CA GLN A 272 -18.76 8.18 -3.02
C GLN A 272 -17.26 8.34 -2.70
N VAL A 273 -16.52 7.25 -2.57
CA VAL A 273 -15.07 7.32 -2.28
C VAL A 273 -14.34 8.02 -3.42
N GLN A 274 -14.63 7.67 -4.68
CA GLN A 274 -14.02 8.31 -5.84
C GLN A 274 -14.28 9.82 -5.84
N GLY A 275 -15.54 10.25 -5.66
CA GLY A 275 -15.89 11.68 -5.67
C GLY A 275 -15.16 12.48 -4.60
N MET A 276 -14.99 11.91 -3.40
CA MET A 276 -14.24 12.55 -2.32
C MET A 276 -12.74 12.63 -2.66
N ILE A 277 -12.14 11.51 -3.05
CA ILE A 277 -10.70 11.44 -3.37
C ILE A 277 -10.35 12.36 -4.53
N ASP A 278 -11.12 12.33 -5.63
CA ASP A 278 -10.86 13.18 -6.81
C ASP A 278 -10.90 14.68 -6.45
N ALA A 279 -11.89 15.09 -5.64
CA ALA A 279 -12.03 16.48 -5.23
C ALA A 279 -10.82 16.96 -4.41
N VAL A 280 -10.42 16.21 -3.37
CA VAL A 280 -9.33 16.65 -2.48
C VAL A 280 -7.97 16.41 -3.12
N LEU A 281 -7.78 15.35 -3.91
CA LEU A 281 -6.55 15.11 -4.67
C LEU A 281 -6.27 16.27 -5.64
N LYS A 282 -7.28 16.73 -6.37
CA LYS A 282 -7.16 17.91 -7.25
C LYS A 282 -6.77 19.17 -6.48
N ASN A 283 -7.30 19.35 -5.29
CA ASN A 283 -6.96 20.48 -4.42
C ASN A 283 -5.53 20.38 -3.91
N THR A 284 -5.13 19.23 -3.34
CA THR A 284 -3.80 19.00 -2.77
C THR A 284 -2.68 18.87 -3.81
N ALA A 285 -3.01 18.67 -5.09
CA ALA A 285 -2.03 18.65 -6.19
C ALA A 285 -1.22 19.95 -6.31
N SER A 286 -1.75 21.08 -5.82
CA SER A 286 -1.04 22.36 -5.76
C SER A 286 -0.11 22.51 -4.55
N LEU A 287 -0.18 21.59 -3.58
CA LEU A 287 0.67 21.65 -2.39
C LEU A 287 2.08 21.15 -2.71
N ALA A 288 3.05 22.05 -2.61
CA ALA A 288 4.45 21.71 -2.86
C ALA A 288 4.99 20.74 -1.80
N GLY A 289 5.77 19.75 -2.24
CA GLY A 289 6.47 18.78 -1.39
C GLY A 289 5.61 17.62 -0.88
N GLY A 290 6.28 16.48 -0.71
CA GLY A 290 5.70 15.22 -0.29
C GLY A 290 4.86 14.52 -1.37
N ASN A 291 4.35 13.36 -1.04
CA ASN A 291 3.49 12.57 -1.91
C ASN A 291 2.06 13.13 -1.88
N VAL A 292 1.47 13.45 -3.05
CA VAL A 292 0.14 14.05 -3.14
C VAL A 292 -0.95 13.15 -2.54
N PHE A 293 -0.83 11.83 -2.67
CA PHE A 293 -1.79 10.89 -2.07
C PHE A 293 -1.65 10.84 -0.55
N ALA A 294 -0.42 10.93 -0.02
CA ALA A 294 -0.18 11.07 1.42
C ALA A 294 -0.80 12.37 1.94
N ASN A 295 -0.56 13.49 1.27
CA ASN A 295 -1.12 14.80 1.65
C ASN A 295 -2.67 14.77 1.63
N THR A 296 -3.27 14.19 0.59
CA THR A 296 -4.73 14.03 0.48
C THR A 296 -5.29 13.23 1.65
N ASN A 297 -4.69 12.08 1.92
CA ASN A 297 -5.15 11.21 3.02
C ASN A 297 -4.92 11.84 4.40
N LYS A 298 -3.82 12.58 4.62
CA LYS A 298 -3.58 13.32 5.86
C LYS A 298 -4.65 14.41 6.10
N CYS A 299 -5.16 15.06 5.03
CA CYS A 299 -6.27 16.02 5.17
C CYS A 299 -7.57 15.35 5.63
N PHE A 300 -7.94 14.24 5.01
CA PHE A 300 -9.13 13.48 5.39
C PHE A 300 -9.00 12.85 6.76
N GLU A 301 -7.87 12.19 6.99
CA GLU A 301 -7.59 11.49 8.24
C GLU A 301 -7.66 12.43 9.44
N HIS A 302 -7.11 13.66 9.34
CA HIS A 302 -7.21 14.67 10.37
C HIS A 302 -8.67 14.96 10.75
N CYS A 303 -9.55 15.09 9.76
CA CYS A 303 -10.97 15.31 10.03
C CYS A 303 -11.63 14.09 10.69
N LEU A 304 -11.27 12.87 10.26
CA LEU A 304 -11.78 11.64 10.84
C LEU A 304 -11.23 11.39 12.25
N ALA A 305 -9.99 11.79 12.49
CA ALA A 305 -9.31 11.65 13.78
C ALA A 305 -9.90 12.55 14.87
N TYR A 306 -10.23 13.78 14.52
CA TYR A 306 -10.69 14.79 15.47
C TYR A 306 -12.19 15.13 15.37
N GLY A 307 -12.92 14.60 14.38
CA GLY A 307 -14.33 14.88 14.18
C GLY A 307 -14.63 16.38 14.16
N PRO A 308 -15.69 16.87 14.84
CA PRO A 308 -16.04 18.29 14.87
C PRO A 308 -14.97 19.23 15.43
N GLN A 309 -13.95 18.68 16.13
CA GLN A 309 -12.87 19.47 16.72
C GLN A 309 -11.64 19.60 15.82
N TRP A 310 -11.73 19.15 14.57
CA TRP A 310 -10.61 19.15 13.62
C TRP A 310 -9.93 20.52 13.45
N MET A 311 -10.71 21.62 13.54
CA MET A 311 -10.21 22.99 13.36
C MET A 311 -9.36 23.47 14.55
N GLN A 312 -9.61 22.96 15.76
CA GLN A 312 -8.91 23.31 17.00
C GLN A 312 -7.72 22.38 17.27
N SER A 313 -7.59 21.31 16.49
CA SER A 313 -6.54 20.30 16.69
C SER A 313 -5.27 20.67 15.89
N PRO A 314 -4.08 20.20 16.33
CA PRO A 314 -2.82 20.45 15.62
C PRO A 314 -2.88 19.95 14.19
N LEU A 315 -2.57 20.82 13.23
CA LEU A 315 -2.61 20.47 11.80
C LEU A 315 -1.62 19.33 11.47
N PRO A 316 -1.95 18.50 10.46
CA PRO A 316 -1.11 17.36 10.07
C PRO A 316 0.28 17.84 9.60
N MET A 317 1.31 17.19 10.10
CA MET A 317 2.71 17.43 9.74
C MET A 317 3.12 16.53 8.57
N ARG A 318 3.93 17.07 7.66
CA ARG A 318 4.62 16.33 6.58
C ARG A 318 6.04 15.95 6.99
N HIS A 319 6.64 14.98 6.33
CA HIS A 319 8.04 14.58 6.60
C HIS A 319 9.03 15.74 6.46
N CYS A 320 8.79 16.68 5.56
CA CYS A 320 9.63 17.88 5.40
C CYS A 320 9.62 18.87 6.58
N GLY A 321 8.87 18.58 7.64
CA GLY A 321 8.76 19.43 8.83
C GLY A 321 7.75 20.59 8.69
N GLU A 322 6.99 20.62 7.62
CA GLU A 322 5.94 21.64 7.41
C GLU A 322 4.55 21.05 7.67
N THR A 323 3.67 21.83 8.26
CA THR A 323 2.26 21.46 8.39
C THR A 323 1.52 21.58 7.05
N ILE A 324 0.48 20.77 6.87
CA ILE A 324 -0.48 21.00 5.78
C ILE A 324 -1.27 22.26 6.13
N PRO A 325 -1.34 23.28 5.21
CA PRO A 325 -2.09 24.49 5.51
C PRO A 325 -3.56 24.23 5.79
N LEU A 326 -4.13 25.01 6.73
CA LEU A 326 -5.52 24.87 7.18
C LEU A 326 -6.53 24.84 6.02
N SER A 327 -6.27 25.59 4.95
CA SER A 327 -7.18 25.66 3.79
C SER A 327 -7.40 24.32 3.10
N TYR A 328 -6.38 23.45 3.05
CA TYR A 328 -6.50 22.12 2.46
C TYR A 328 -7.29 21.16 3.36
N VAL A 329 -7.06 21.23 4.66
CA VAL A 329 -7.83 20.45 5.66
C VAL A 329 -9.29 20.90 5.69
N ALA A 330 -9.52 22.22 5.67
CA ALA A 330 -10.88 22.78 5.61
C ALA A 330 -11.65 22.35 4.35
N PHE A 331 -10.95 22.26 3.21
CA PHE A 331 -11.57 21.76 2.00
C PHE A 331 -11.93 20.27 2.12
N ALA A 332 -11.06 19.45 2.69
CA ALA A 332 -11.36 18.04 2.97
C ALA A 332 -12.55 17.87 3.93
N ALA A 333 -12.63 18.71 4.97
CA ALA A 333 -13.77 18.73 5.90
C ALA A 333 -15.09 19.03 5.18
N GLN A 334 -15.12 20.06 4.31
CA GLN A 334 -16.30 20.39 3.51
C GLN A 334 -16.74 19.23 2.59
N ILE A 335 -15.77 18.52 2.01
CA ILE A 335 -16.07 17.35 1.17
C ILE A 335 -16.64 16.21 2.02
N LEU A 336 -16.06 15.92 3.20
CA LEU A 336 -16.62 14.90 4.11
C LEU A 336 -18.04 15.23 4.57
N GLU A 337 -18.31 16.50 4.91
CA GLU A 337 -19.66 16.98 5.27
C GLU A 337 -20.64 16.80 4.12
N LYS A 338 -20.25 17.23 2.90
CA LYS A 338 -21.07 17.12 1.69
C LYS A 338 -21.49 15.67 1.37
N PHE A 339 -20.58 14.71 1.60
CA PHE A 339 -20.84 13.28 1.36
C PHE A 339 -21.41 12.55 2.58
N GLY A 340 -21.57 13.22 3.74
CA GLY A 340 -22.07 12.61 4.96
C GLY A 340 -21.06 11.69 5.67
N PHE A 341 -19.77 11.96 5.51
CA PHE A 341 -18.67 11.17 6.09
C PHE A 341 -17.98 11.86 7.26
N MET A 342 -18.35 13.10 7.61
CA MET A 342 -17.82 13.74 8.82
C MET A 342 -18.35 12.98 10.04
N PRO A 343 -17.47 12.40 10.91
CA PRO A 343 -17.94 11.67 12.07
C PRO A 343 -18.47 12.61 13.16
N GLU A 344 -19.43 12.15 13.96
CA GLU A 344 -19.91 12.86 15.14
C GLU A 344 -18.84 13.00 16.22
N LYS A 345 -17.90 12.03 16.28
CA LYS A 345 -16.77 11.99 17.20
C LYS A 345 -15.56 11.42 16.50
N GLY A 346 -14.41 12.08 16.63
CA GLY A 346 -13.16 11.59 16.05
C GLY A 346 -12.59 10.40 16.83
N TYR A 347 -11.89 9.49 16.15
CA TYR A 347 -11.34 8.28 16.77
C TYR A 347 -10.17 8.56 17.73
N LEU A 348 -9.58 9.75 17.72
CA LEU A 348 -8.59 10.19 18.72
C LEU A 348 -9.24 10.79 19.98
N GLN A 349 -10.55 10.96 20.01
CA GLN A 349 -11.29 11.55 21.11
C GLN A 349 -11.93 10.49 22.04
N GLU A 350 -11.53 9.23 21.88
CA GLU A 350 -11.99 8.12 22.73
C GLU A 350 -11.43 8.19 24.15
#